data_90706d51a1c7c64ba239ceca9066de63
#
_entry.id   90706d51a1c7c64ba239ceca9066de63
#
_cell.length_a   1.000
_cell.length_b   1.000
_cell.length_c   1.000
_cell.angle_alpha   90.00
_cell.angle_beta   90.00
_cell.angle_gamma   90.00
#
_symmetry.space_group_name_H-M   'P 1'
#
loop_
_entity.id
_entity.type
_entity.pdbx_description
1 polymer ?
#
loop_
_entity_poly.entity_id
_entity_poly.type
_entity_poly.pdbx_seq_one_letter_code
_entity_poly.pdbx_strand_id
1 'polypeptide(L)'
;YSEYERELRLVGCIPDYFTLLEENDFRPDTAGLIRRLEETPSFRMLILCNPNNPTSGALTVSELRKLLSFCQEAGIHVMVDETYAEFAPDVDAISAIPLTKEFSCLIVLRGISKFWAAPGLRLGYAVTSDEALRGDILSRKDPWTVSSLADLAGQFLFSDHIYIEETRTLISSERQRIRQALSGLAVKTYPCFANFILCRILKKKVSAHTLFEAAIRRGMMIRDCTDFPGLDENFFRFCFLLPEQNDRLLSCLTELLG
;
A
#
# COMPACT_ATOMS: atom_id res chain seq x y z
N TYR A 1 -5.58 5.33 3.11
CA TYR A 1 -6.47 5.24 1.93
C TYR A 1 -7.86 5.75 2.33
N SER A 2 -8.40 6.71 1.59
CA SER A 2 -9.65 7.43 1.93
C SER A 2 -10.87 6.53 2.14
N GLU A 3 -10.92 5.37 1.47
CA GLU A 3 -12.05 4.46 1.61
C GLU A 3 -12.12 3.79 2.98
N TYR A 4 -10.99 3.60 3.69
CA TYR A 4 -11.05 3.07 5.06
C TYR A 4 -11.83 4.02 5.98
N GLU A 5 -11.50 5.32 5.94
CA GLU A 5 -12.19 6.31 6.73
C GLU A 5 -13.68 6.38 6.37
N ARG A 6 -13.97 6.43 5.06
CA ARG A 6 -15.34 6.48 4.55
C ARG A 6 -16.18 5.31 5.08
N GLU A 7 -15.67 4.07 4.91
CA GLU A 7 -16.41 2.88 5.32
C GLU A 7 -16.57 2.79 6.86
N LEU A 8 -15.56 3.16 7.63
CA LEU A 8 -15.66 3.23 9.09
C LEU A 8 -16.72 4.23 9.55
N ARG A 9 -16.78 5.42 8.94
CA ARG A 9 -17.78 6.44 9.26
C ARG A 9 -19.20 5.99 8.92
N LEU A 10 -19.39 5.26 7.81
CA LEU A 10 -20.69 4.72 7.42
C LEU A 10 -21.29 3.77 8.46
N VAL A 11 -20.46 3.06 9.21
CA VAL A 11 -20.89 2.15 10.30
C VAL A 11 -20.81 2.79 11.69
N GLY A 12 -20.63 4.11 11.76
CA GLY A 12 -20.61 4.87 13.01
C GLY A 12 -19.30 4.80 13.80
N CYS A 13 -18.23 4.27 13.22
CA CYS A 13 -16.90 4.27 13.83
C CYS A 13 -16.23 5.63 13.68
N ILE A 14 -15.44 6.02 14.68
CA ILE A 14 -14.62 7.22 14.68
C ILE A 14 -13.17 6.78 14.38
N PRO A 15 -12.64 7.06 13.18
CA PRO A 15 -11.25 6.74 12.87
C PRO A 15 -10.30 7.70 13.60
N ASP A 16 -9.21 7.15 14.09
CA ASP A 16 -8.04 7.87 14.59
C ASP A 16 -6.83 7.48 13.75
N TYR A 17 -5.85 8.38 13.62
CA TYR A 17 -4.72 8.19 12.74
C TYR A 17 -3.42 8.11 13.53
N PHE A 18 -2.60 7.11 13.17
CA PHE A 18 -1.20 7.06 13.57
C PHE A 18 -0.34 7.60 12.41
N THR A 19 0.13 8.83 12.58
CA THR A 19 0.90 9.52 11.53
C THR A 19 2.30 8.96 11.42
N LEU A 20 2.69 8.57 10.20
CA LEU A 20 4.06 8.18 9.89
C LEU A 20 4.91 9.43 9.70
N LEU A 21 6.11 9.44 10.28
CA LEU A 21 6.99 10.59 10.30
C LEU A 21 8.11 10.49 9.26
N GLU A 22 8.42 11.59 8.59
CA GLU A 22 9.49 11.64 7.58
C GLU A 22 10.87 11.34 8.17
N GLU A 23 11.13 11.72 9.42
CA GLU A 23 12.39 11.45 10.13
C GLU A 23 12.72 9.96 10.24
N ASN A 24 11.68 9.11 10.17
CA ASN A 24 11.79 7.65 10.12
C ASN A 24 11.60 7.10 8.70
N ASP A 25 11.80 7.93 7.66
CA ASP A 25 11.51 7.58 6.25
C ASP A 25 10.08 7.03 6.06
N PHE A 26 9.12 7.55 6.83
CA PHE A 26 7.73 7.08 6.88
C PHE A 26 7.56 5.59 7.20
N ARG A 27 8.55 4.99 7.85
CA ARG A 27 8.43 3.63 8.35
C ARG A 27 7.56 3.62 9.60
N PRO A 28 6.59 2.70 9.73
CA PRO A 28 5.78 2.59 10.92
C PRO A 28 6.65 2.29 12.17
N ASP A 29 6.51 3.09 13.21
CA ASP A 29 7.10 2.82 14.53
C ASP A 29 6.22 1.85 15.30
N THR A 30 6.54 0.56 15.26
CA THR A 30 5.77 -0.50 15.92
C THR A 30 5.67 -0.26 17.44
N ALA A 31 6.74 0.21 18.09
CA ALA A 31 6.72 0.47 19.53
C ALA A 31 5.84 1.69 19.87
N GLY A 32 5.93 2.76 19.08
CA GLY A 32 5.08 3.93 19.23
C GLY A 32 3.60 3.61 18.98
N LEU A 33 3.32 2.74 18.00
CA LEU A 33 1.96 2.30 17.71
C LEU A 33 1.38 1.46 18.86
N ILE A 34 2.15 0.54 19.45
CA ILE A 34 1.73 -0.24 20.62
C ILE A 34 1.43 0.71 21.79
N ARG A 35 2.32 1.64 22.12
CA ARG A 35 2.07 2.65 23.18
C ARG A 35 0.78 3.43 22.93
N ARG A 36 0.53 3.86 21.70
CA ARG A 36 -0.73 4.57 21.35
C ARG A 36 -1.97 3.71 21.58
N LEU A 37 -1.90 2.41 21.27
CA LEU A 37 -2.98 1.47 21.51
C LEU A 37 -3.20 1.23 23.02
N GLU A 38 -2.13 1.11 23.82
CA GLU A 38 -2.17 1.00 25.28
C GLU A 38 -2.83 2.22 25.94
N GLU A 39 -2.47 3.42 25.49
CA GLU A 39 -3.01 4.69 26.00
C GLU A 39 -4.49 4.91 25.63
N THR A 40 -5.03 4.14 24.68
CA THR A 40 -6.41 4.30 24.21
C THR A 40 -7.16 2.96 24.18
N PRO A 41 -7.59 2.44 25.36
CA PRO A 41 -8.23 1.12 25.49
C PRO A 41 -9.59 1.00 24.76
N SER A 42 -10.12 2.11 24.22
CA SER A 42 -11.36 2.13 23.45
C SER A 42 -11.20 1.65 22.01
N PHE A 43 -9.98 1.55 21.49
CA PHE A 43 -9.76 0.99 20.16
C PHE A 43 -10.18 -0.47 20.09
N ARG A 44 -10.84 -0.83 19.00
CA ARG A 44 -11.34 -2.20 18.73
C ARG A 44 -10.76 -2.78 17.46
N MET A 45 -10.22 -1.93 16.60
CA MET A 45 -9.67 -2.34 15.30
C MET A 45 -8.48 -1.47 14.94
N LEU A 46 -7.44 -2.12 14.45
CA LEU A 46 -6.29 -1.50 13.80
C LEU A 46 -6.32 -1.83 12.31
N ILE A 47 -6.17 -0.82 11.46
CA ILE A 47 -6.09 -1.00 10.00
C ILE A 47 -4.70 -0.60 9.54
N LEU A 48 -4.02 -1.51 8.86
CA LEU A 48 -2.69 -1.30 8.27
C LEU A 48 -2.75 -1.53 6.76
N CYS A 49 -2.06 -0.70 6.00
CA CYS A 49 -1.75 -0.96 4.61
C CYS A 49 -0.28 -1.38 4.50
N ASN A 50 0.00 -2.60 4.06
CA ASN A 50 1.36 -3.16 4.03
C ASN A 50 1.65 -3.86 2.69
N PRO A 51 2.40 -3.23 1.77
CA PRO A 51 3.04 -1.91 1.81
C PRO A 51 2.07 -0.73 1.88
N ASN A 52 2.49 0.33 2.57
CA ASN A 52 1.66 1.50 2.81
C ASN A 52 1.50 2.39 1.56
N ASN A 53 0.33 2.97 1.40
CA ASN A 53 0.03 3.97 0.40
C ASN A 53 -0.24 5.33 1.10
N PRO A 54 0.52 6.41 0.83
CA PRO A 54 1.38 6.64 -0.34
C PRO A 54 2.88 6.37 -0.15
N THR A 55 3.34 5.94 1.02
CA THR A 55 4.77 5.94 1.37
C THR A 55 5.55 4.77 0.77
N SER A 56 4.87 3.72 0.33
CA SER A 56 5.47 2.46 -0.16
C SER A 56 6.32 1.70 0.87
N GLY A 57 6.39 2.18 2.12
CA GLY A 57 7.06 1.51 3.23
C GLY A 57 6.30 0.25 3.68
N ALA A 58 6.99 -0.69 4.30
CA ALA A 58 6.38 -1.91 4.81
C ALA A 58 6.94 -2.30 6.18
N LEU A 59 6.09 -2.92 7.00
CA LEU A 59 6.47 -3.67 8.19
C LEU A 59 6.93 -5.07 7.78
N THR A 60 7.95 -5.56 8.46
CA THR A 60 8.40 -6.94 8.33
C THR A 60 7.48 -7.89 9.11
N VAL A 61 7.50 -9.18 8.75
CA VAL A 61 6.79 -10.25 9.49
C VAL A 61 7.13 -10.22 10.99
N SER A 62 8.40 -9.93 11.34
CA SER A 62 8.82 -9.84 12.75
C SER A 62 8.16 -8.66 13.49
N GLU A 63 8.04 -7.51 12.83
CA GLU A 63 7.38 -6.32 13.38
C GLU A 63 5.87 -6.54 13.48
N LEU A 64 5.25 -7.12 12.45
CA LEU A 64 3.84 -7.51 12.46
C LEU A 64 3.54 -8.49 13.60
N ARG A 65 4.38 -9.51 13.81
CA ARG A 65 4.18 -10.49 14.89
C ARG A 65 4.17 -9.82 16.26
N LYS A 66 5.07 -8.86 16.53
CA LYS A 66 5.09 -8.12 17.80
C LYS A 66 3.79 -7.34 18.03
N LEU A 67 3.34 -6.65 16.99
CA LEU A 67 2.10 -5.87 17.02
C LEU A 67 0.88 -6.77 17.22
N LEU A 68 0.81 -7.88 16.51
CA LEU A 68 -0.29 -8.86 16.59
C LEU A 68 -0.36 -9.53 17.95
N SER A 69 0.78 -9.86 18.58
CA SER A 69 0.81 -10.39 19.94
C SER A 69 0.12 -9.43 20.91
N PHE A 70 0.48 -8.16 20.88
CA PHE A 70 -0.16 -7.13 21.69
C PHE A 70 -1.66 -7.00 21.38
N CYS A 71 -2.02 -6.89 20.11
CA CYS A 71 -3.42 -6.69 19.71
C CYS A 71 -4.31 -7.88 20.12
N GLN A 72 -3.80 -9.11 20.02
CA GLN A 72 -4.54 -10.30 20.43
C GLN A 72 -4.79 -10.32 21.95
N GLU A 73 -3.80 -9.97 22.77
CA GLU A 73 -3.95 -9.85 24.22
C GLU A 73 -4.91 -8.72 24.61
N ALA A 74 -4.88 -7.61 23.88
CA ALA A 74 -5.73 -6.45 24.10
C ALA A 74 -7.16 -6.60 23.51
N GLY A 75 -7.46 -7.68 22.78
CA GLY A 75 -8.76 -7.88 22.13
C GLY A 75 -9.02 -6.91 20.96
N ILE A 76 -7.96 -6.47 20.26
CA ILE A 76 -8.03 -5.57 19.13
C ILE A 76 -7.91 -6.39 17.84
N HIS A 77 -8.89 -6.30 16.95
CA HIS A 77 -8.80 -6.89 15.62
C HIS A 77 -7.82 -6.11 14.73
N VAL A 78 -7.06 -6.82 13.91
CA VAL A 78 -6.10 -6.20 12.98
C VAL A 78 -6.44 -6.57 11.55
N MET A 79 -6.72 -5.57 10.72
CA MET A 79 -6.87 -5.72 9.27
C MET A 79 -5.60 -5.25 8.59
N VAL A 80 -4.97 -6.14 7.82
CA VAL A 80 -3.80 -5.80 6.99
C VAL A 80 -4.21 -5.83 5.52
N ASP A 81 -4.18 -4.68 4.88
CA ASP A 81 -4.39 -4.55 3.44
C ASP A 81 -3.06 -4.77 2.71
N GLU A 82 -2.95 -5.91 2.06
CA GLU A 82 -1.79 -6.32 1.26
C GLU A 82 -2.00 -6.14 -0.26
N THR A 83 -2.83 -5.19 -0.67
CA THR A 83 -3.11 -4.91 -2.10
C THR A 83 -1.83 -4.71 -2.93
N TYR A 84 -0.74 -4.26 -2.33
CA TYR A 84 0.54 -4.01 -3.00
C TYR A 84 1.64 -5.01 -2.65
N ALA A 85 1.38 -6.00 -1.82
CA ALA A 85 2.41 -6.91 -1.30
C ALA A 85 3.11 -7.72 -2.40
N GLU A 86 2.38 -8.14 -3.43
CA GLU A 86 2.92 -8.94 -4.55
C GLU A 86 4.05 -8.23 -5.33
N PHE A 87 4.14 -6.89 -5.24
CA PHE A 87 5.21 -6.10 -5.87
C PHE A 87 6.49 -6.04 -5.03
N ALA A 88 6.48 -6.50 -3.78
CA ALA A 88 7.63 -6.42 -2.91
C ALA A 88 8.80 -7.27 -3.44
N PRO A 89 10.04 -6.85 -3.21
CA PRO A 89 11.22 -7.64 -3.58
C PRO A 89 11.22 -9.04 -2.94
N ASP A 90 10.73 -9.13 -1.72
CA ASP A 90 10.51 -10.35 -0.97
C ASP A 90 9.14 -10.26 -0.28
N VAL A 91 8.17 -10.96 -0.84
CA VAL A 91 6.79 -10.98 -0.32
C VAL A 91 6.73 -11.69 1.03
N ASP A 92 7.51 -12.75 1.20
CA ASP A 92 7.50 -13.56 2.42
C ASP A 92 8.08 -12.79 3.62
N ALA A 93 8.95 -11.80 3.37
CA ALA A 93 9.49 -10.95 4.41
C ALA A 93 8.48 -9.95 5.01
N ILE A 94 7.38 -9.66 4.30
CA ILE A 94 6.41 -8.61 4.69
C ILE A 94 4.97 -9.10 4.79
N SER A 95 4.61 -10.26 4.24
CA SER A 95 3.23 -10.76 4.23
C SER A 95 2.78 -11.24 5.60
N ALA A 96 1.63 -10.76 6.02
CA ALA A 96 0.95 -11.20 7.24
C ALA A 96 0.15 -12.51 7.06
N ILE A 97 -0.03 -13.02 5.82
CA ILE A 97 -0.85 -14.22 5.58
C ILE A 97 -0.39 -15.42 6.42
N PRO A 98 0.92 -15.76 6.53
CA PRO A 98 1.34 -16.88 7.37
C PRO A 98 0.97 -16.71 8.85
N LEU A 99 0.92 -15.44 9.33
CA LEU A 99 0.60 -15.10 10.72
C LEU A 99 -0.88 -15.32 11.07
N THR A 100 -1.78 -15.47 10.10
CA THR A 100 -3.19 -15.81 10.37
C THR A 100 -3.35 -17.16 11.07
N LYS A 101 -2.37 -18.06 10.96
CA LYS A 101 -2.35 -19.35 11.67
C LYS A 101 -2.00 -19.20 13.16
N GLU A 102 -1.32 -18.11 13.52
CA GLU A 102 -0.85 -17.83 14.88
C GLU A 102 -1.79 -16.88 15.61
N PHE A 103 -2.44 -15.95 14.90
CA PHE A 103 -3.22 -14.86 15.47
C PHE A 103 -4.66 -14.83 14.91
N SER A 104 -5.62 -15.17 15.74
CA SER A 104 -7.05 -15.12 15.38
C SER A 104 -7.59 -13.69 15.25
N CYS A 105 -6.95 -12.70 15.88
CA CYS A 105 -7.32 -11.29 15.72
C CYS A 105 -7.02 -10.73 14.32
N LEU A 106 -6.30 -11.47 13.45
CA LEU A 106 -5.80 -11.00 12.15
C LEU A 106 -6.73 -11.37 11.00
N ILE A 107 -7.01 -10.38 10.14
CA ILE A 107 -7.55 -10.57 8.80
C ILE A 107 -6.66 -9.87 7.77
N VAL A 108 -6.26 -10.57 6.71
CA VAL A 108 -5.44 -10.03 5.62
C VAL A 108 -6.28 -9.91 4.38
N LEU A 109 -6.23 -8.74 3.72
CA LEU A 109 -6.94 -8.49 2.47
C LEU A 109 -5.97 -8.48 1.30
N ARG A 110 -6.34 -9.12 0.19
CA ARG A 110 -5.67 -9.05 -1.11
C ARG A 110 -6.67 -8.93 -2.25
N GLY A 111 -6.21 -8.47 -3.40
CA GLY A 111 -7.06 -8.34 -4.58
C GLY A 111 -6.28 -8.25 -5.88
N ILE A 112 -6.99 -8.44 -6.99
CA ILE A 112 -6.39 -8.47 -8.33
C ILE A 112 -6.28 -7.08 -8.98
N SER A 113 -6.70 -6.03 -8.32
CA SER A 113 -6.83 -4.69 -8.90
C SER A 113 -5.51 -4.00 -9.22
N LYS A 114 -4.40 -4.40 -8.59
CA LYS A 114 -3.09 -3.76 -8.77
C LYS A 114 -2.11 -4.69 -9.47
N PHE A 115 -1.67 -5.75 -8.81
CA PHE A 115 -0.65 -6.64 -9.36
C PHE A 115 -1.08 -7.29 -10.68
N TRP A 116 -2.30 -7.80 -10.76
CA TRP A 116 -2.85 -8.40 -11.99
C TRP A 116 -3.52 -7.40 -12.93
N ALA A 117 -3.38 -6.09 -12.67
CA ALA A 117 -3.89 -5.00 -13.53
C ALA A 117 -5.37 -5.13 -13.92
N ALA A 118 -6.19 -5.80 -13.10
CA ALA A 118 -7.59 -6.12 -13.38
C ALA A 118 -8.59 -5.44 -12.41
N PRO A 119 -8.53 -4.09 -12.22
CA PRO A 119 -9.38 -3.40 -11.25
C PRO A 119 -10.87 -3.47 -11.60
N GLY A 120 -11.21 -3.60 -12.88
CA GLY A 120 -12.61 -3.64 -13.36
C GLY A 120 -13.33 -4.94 -13.01
N LEU A 121 -12.62 -6.02 -12.74
CA LEU A 121 -13.22 -7.32 -12.40
C LEU A 121 -13.76 -7.37 -10.96
N ARG A 122 -13.37 -6.45 -10.09
CA ARG A 122 -13.87 -6.35 -8.71
C ARG A 122 -13.69 -7.63 -7.89
N LEU A 123 -12.52 -8.27 -7.98
CA LEU A 123 -12.20 -9.49 -7.24
C LEU A 123 -11.13 -9.23 -6.17
N GLY A 124 -11.39 -9.73 -4.99
CA GLY A 124 -10.47 -9.75 -3.85
C GLY A 124 -10.81 -10.91 -2.92
N TYR A 125 -9.92 -11.16 -1.98
CA TYR A 125 -10.11 -12.20 -0.97
C TYR A 125 -9.55 -11.74 0.38
N ALA A 126 -10.06 -12.37 1.44
CA ALA A 126 -9.60 -12.20 2.79
C ALA A 126 -9.10 -13.54 3.35
N VAL A 127 -8.07 -13.49 4.20
CA VAL A 127 -7.51 -14.64 4.89
C VAL A 127 -7.56 -14.38 6.38
N THR A 128 -8.22 -15.26 7.13
CA THR A 128 -8.28 -15.24 8.60
C THR A 128 -8.46 -16.65 9.13
N SER A 129 -8.02 -16.93 10.34
CA SER A 129 -8.32 -18.18 11.06
C SER A 129 -9.49 -18.04 12.04
N ASP A 130 -10.03 -16.83 12.20
CA ASP A 130 -11.20 -16.59 13.05
C ASP A 130 -12.49 -17.05 12.36
N GLU A 131 -12.98 -18.21 12.75
CA GLU A 131 -14.20 -18.83 12.21
C GLU A 131 -15.45 -17.98 12.53
N ALA A 132 -15.51 -17.33 13.68
CA ALA A 132 -16.64 -16.48 14.06
C ALA A 132 -16.67 -15.22 13.18
N LEU A 133 -15.54 -14.53 13.04
CA LEU A 133 -15.42 -13.37 12.15
C LEU A 133 -15.76 -13.75 10.70
N ARG A 134 -15.25 -14.91 10.24
CA ARG A 134 -15.55 -15.42 8.90
C ARG A 134 -17.05 -15.66 8.70
N GLY A 135 -17.71 -16.29 9.68
CA GLY A 135 -19.15 -16.53 9.66
C GLY A 135 -19.96 -15.23 9.64
N ASP A 136 -19.57 -14.27 10.44
CA ASP A 136 -20.19 -12.94 10.49
C ASP A 136 -20.07 -12.18 9.15
N ILE A 137 -18.90 -12.20 8.52
CA ILE A 137 -18.69 -11.59 7.21
C ILE A 137 -19.56 -12.28 6.17
N LEU A 138 -19.56 -13.60 6.12
CA LEU A 138 -20.34 -14.37 5.14
C LEU A 138 -21.85 -14.16 5.30
N SER A 139 -22.35 -14.03 6.53
CA SER A 139 -23.79 -13.81 6.79
C SER A 139 -24.28 -12.43 6.34
N ARG A 140 -23.39 -11.45 6.24
CA ARG A 140 -23.71 -10.08 5.82
C ARG A 140 -23.31 -9.78 4.37
N LYS A 141 -22.58 -10.70 3.77
CA LYS A 141 -22.14 -10.55 2.37
C LYS A 141 -23.29 -10.80 1.41
N ASP A 142 -23.45 -9.91 0.43
CA ASP A 142 -24.36 -10.15 -0.68
C ASP A 142 -23.94 -11.42 -1.44
N PRO A 143 -24.83 -12.38 -1.68
CA PRO A 143 -24.52 -13.64 -2.36
C PRO A 143 -24.00 -13.47 -3.79
N TRP A 144 -24.31 -12.37 -4.47
CA TRP A 144 -23.87 -12.08 -5.85
C TRP A 144 -22.70 -11.09 -5.93
N THR A 145 -21.89 -10.97 -4.88
CA THR A 145 -20.76 -10.02 -4.84
C THR A 145 -19.68 -10.31 -5.89
N VAL A 146 -19.45 -11.58 -6.21
CA VAL A 146 -18.46 -12.02 -7.22
C VAL A 146 -19.18 -12.45 -8.49
N SER A 147 -18.88 -11.79 -9.61
CA SER A 147 -19.43 -12.18 -10.91
C SER A 147 -18.75 -13.45 -11.44
N SER A 148 -19.44 -14.20 -12.30
CA SER A 148 -18.87 -15.40 -12.95
C SER A 148 -17.61 -15.09 -13.77
N LEU A 149 -17.53 -13.89 -14.37
CA LEU A 149 -16.32 -13.45 -15.07
C LEU A 149 -15.15 -13.22 -14.11
N ALA A 150 -15.41 -12.63 -12.93
CA ALA A 150 -14.37 -12.41 -11.93
C ALA A 150 -13.87 -13.74 -11.34
N ASP A 151 -14.77 -14.68 -11.07
CA ASP A 151 -14.42 -16.02 -10.58
C ASP A 151 -13.56 -16.77 -11.61
N LEU A 152 -14.02 -16.84 -12.86
CA LEU A 152 -13.25 -17.46 -13.93
C LEU A 152 -11.89 -16.82 -14.14
N ALA A 153 -11.83 -15.49 -14.18
CA ALA A 153 -10.55 -14.77 -14.31
C ALA A 153 -9.60 -15.05 -13.14
N GLY A 154 -10.11 -15.13 -11.91
CA GLY A 154 -9.30 -15.47 -10.73
C GLY A 154 -8.61 -16.83 -10.86
N GLN A 155 -9.29 -17.83 -11.40
CA GLN A 155 -8.72 -19.16 -11.60
C GLN A 155 -7.51 -19.16 -12.53
N PHE A 156 -7.51 -18.31 -13.56
CA PHE A 156 -6.38 -18.16 -14.48
C PHE A 156 -5.29 -17.23 -13.89
N LEU A 157 -5.67 -16.05 -13.39
CA LEU A 157 -4.72 -15.04 -12.94
C LEU A 157 -3.81 -15.55 -11.81
N PHE A 158 -4.38 -16.20 -10.79
CA PHE A 158 -3.58 -16.70 -9.66
C PHE A 158 -2.66 -17.88 -10.01
N SER A 159 -2.88 -18.55 -11.14
CA SER A 159 -2.06 -19.66 -11.64
C SER A 159 -1.10 -19.25 -12.78
N ASP A 160 -1.13 -17.99 -13.23
CA ASP A 160 -0.23 -17.50 -14.27
C ASP A 160 1.15 -17.14 -13.67
N HIS A 161 1.96 -18.17 -13.47
CA HIS A 161 3.31 -18.01 -12.92
C HIS A 161 4.23 -17.20 -13.84
N ILE A 162 4.02 -17.24 -15.16
CA ILE A 162 4.81 -16.47 -16.12
C ILE A 162 4.57 -14.97 -15.90
N TYR A 163 3.31 -14.55 -15.88
CA TYR A 163 2.96 -13.16 -15.59
C TYR A 163 3.49 -12.67 -14.24
N ILE A 164 3.40 -13.52 -13.21
CA ILE A 164 3.87 -13.18 -11.87
C ILE A 164 5.38 -12.91 -11.87
N GLU A 165 6.18 -13.80 -12.49
CA GLU A 165 7.64 -13.67 -12.56
C GLU A 165 8.08 -12.51 -13.42
N GLU A 166 7.48 -12.33 -14.61
CA GLU A 166 7.78 -11.20 -15.51
C GLU A 166 7.45 -9.85 -14.84
N THR A 167 6.28 -9.74 -14.20
CA THR A 167 5.88 -8.52 -13.49
C THR A 167 6.82 -8.19 -12.34
N ARG A 168 7.19 -9.17 -11.52
CA ARG A 168 8.15 -8.98 -10.41
C ARG A 168 9.53 -8.56 -10.91
N THR A 169 10.00 -9.19 -11.96
CA THR A 169 11.29 -8.86 -12.60
C THR A 169 11.29 -7.44 -13.14
N LEU A 170 10.26 -7.07 -13.89
CA LEU A 170 10.09 -5.71 -14.42
C LEU A 170 10.07 -4.67 -13.31
N ILE A 171 9.22 -4.85 -12.31
CA ILE A 171 9.09 -3.89 -11.21
C ILE A 171 10.38 -3.78 -10.38
N SER A 172 11.08 -4.89 -10.16
CA SER A 172 12.34 -4.89 -9.42
C SER A 172 13.45 -4.14 -10.18
N SER A 173 13.60 -4.41 -11.48
CA SER A 173 14.60 -3.73 -12.33
C SER A 173 14.30 -2.23 -12.46
N GLU A 174 13.04 -1.86 -12.74
CA GLU A 174 12.65 -0.46 -12.86
C GLU A 174 12.73 0.29 -11.52
N ARG A 175 12.40 -0.33 -10.41
CA ARG A 175 12.61 0.24 -9.07
C ARG A 175 14.07 0.64 -8.84
N GLN A 176 15.01 -0.24 -9.17
CA GLN A 176 16.45 0.04 -9.02
C GLN A 176 16.89 1.14 -9.97
N ARG A 177 16.54 1.05 -11.26
CA ARG A 177 16.92 1.98 -12.32
C ARG A 177 16.40 3.39 -12.04
N ILE A 178 15.12 3.51 -11.67
CA ILE A 178 14.48 4.79 -11.37
C ILE A 178 15.09 5.44 -10.13
N ARG A 179 15.33 4.67 -9.06
CA ARG A 179 15.98 5.19 -7.85
C ARG A 179 17.38 5.74 -8.16
N GLN A 180 18.15 5.07 -9.03
CA GLN A 180 19.45 5.53 -9.46
C GLN A 180 19.32 6.83 -10.28
N ALA A 181 18.39 6.91 -11.21
CA ALA A 181 18.16 8.13 -11.99
C ALA A 181 17.75 9.32 -11.12
N LEU A 182 16.86 9.10 -10.15
CA LEU A 182 16.40 10.14 -9.23
C LEU A 182 17.50 10.63 -8.27
N SER A 183 18.52 9.83 -7.97
CA SER A 183 19.60 10.23 -7.07
C SER A 183 20.45 11.39 -7.59
N GLY A 184 20.41 11.66 -8.90
CA GLY A 184 21.04 12.81 -9.55
C GLY A 184 20.19 14.08 -9.59
N LEU A 185 18.96 14.04 -9.09
CA LEU A 185 18.02 15.16 -9.14
C LEU A 185 17.80 15.77 -7.76
N ALA A 186 17.23 16.98 -7.71
CA ALA A 186 16.86 17.64 -6.46
C ALA A 186 15.59 17.01 -5.83
N VAL A 187 15.67 15.71 -5.53
CA VAL A 187 14.59 14.87 -4.99
C VAL A 187 15.12 13.94 -3.91
N LYS A 188 14.43 13.83 -2.79
CA LYS A 188 14.61 12.73 -1.81
C LYS A 188 13.63 11.60 -2.14
N THR A 189 14.11 10.36 -2.12
CA THR A 189 13.28 9.15 -2.27
C THR A 189 13.27 8.35 -0.98
N TYR A 190 12.22 7.55 -0.77
CA TYR A 190 12.02 6.74 0.45
C TYR A 190 12.07 5.24 0.12
N PRO A 191 12.18 4.35 1.13
CA PRO A 191 12.07 2.90 0.94
C PRO A 191 10.81 2.53 0.15
N CYS A 192 10.93 1.58 -0.77
CA CYS A 192 9.89 1.31 -1.74
C CYS A 192 9.67 -0.20 -1.90
N PHE A 193 8.51 -0.68 -1.44
CA PHE A 193 8.09 -2.09 -1.49
C PHE A 193 6.95 -2.33 -2.48
N ALA A 194 6.16 -1.28 -2.82
CA ALA A 194 5.08 -1.36 -3.81
C ALA A 194 5.59 -1.13 -5.24
N ASN A 195 4.66 -1.00 -6.20
CA ASN A 195 4.95 -0.62 -7.59
C ASN A 195 4.98 0.90 -7.81
N PHE A 196 5.20 1.68 -6.76
CA PHE A 196 5.31 3.13 -6.82
C PHE A 196 6.35 3.63 -5.82
N ILE A 197 6.85 4.83 -6.05
CA ILE A 197 7.83 5.49 -5.19
C ILE A 197 7.28 6.84 -4.72
N LEU A 198 7.41 7.11 -3.41
CA LEU A 198 7.19 8.43 -2.84
C LEU A 198 8.47 9.26 -2.99
N CYS A 199 8.30 10.52 -3.38
CA CYS A 199 9.39 11.47 -3.58
C CYS A 199 9.07 12.78 -2.89
N ARG A 200 10.11 13.43 -2.33
CA ARG A 200 10.04 14.81 -1.85
C ARG A 200 10.92 15.71 -2.71
N ILE A 201 10.34 16.79 -3.20
CA ILE A 201 11.02 17.82 -3.97
C ILE A 201 11.93 18.64 -3.04
N LEU A 202 13.19 18.79 -3.41
CA LEU A 202 14.17 19.60 -2.69
C LEU A 202 14.46 20.93 -3.41
N LYS A 203 14.00 21.07 -4.66
CA LYS A 203 14.19 22.28 -5.49
C LYS A 203 13.20 23.36 -5.07
N LYS A 204 13.73 24.53 -4.69
CA LYS A 204 12.90 25.69 -4.33
C LYS A 204 12.02 26.14 -5.49
N LYS A 205 10.80 26.63 -5.18
CA LYS A 205 9.82 27.14 -6.14
C LYS A 205 9.22 26.09 -7.08
N VAL A 206 9.44 24.81 -6.85
CA VAL A 206 8.79 23.70 -7.53
C VAL A 206 7.95 22.95 -6.52
N SER A 207 6.68 22.69 -6.84
CA SER A 207 5.76 21.90 -6.01
C SER A 207 5.32 20.64 -6.74
N ALA A 208 4.71 19.70 -6.01
CA ALA A 208 4.11 18.51 -6.58
C ALA A 208 3.02 18.86 -7.60
N HIS A 209 2.24 19.92 -7.34
CA HIS A 209 1.25 20.43 -8.29
C HIS A 209 1.90 20.92 -9.59
N THR A 210 3.01 21.68 -9.49
CA THR A 210 3.75 22.13 -10.69
C THR A 210 4.26 20.94 -11.53
N LEU A 211 4.76 19.89 -10.87
CA LEU A 211 5.20 18.68 -11.56
C LEU A 211 4.02 17.92 -12.18
N PHE A 212 2.91 17.82 -11.45
CA PHE A 212 1.68 17.21 -11.96
C PHE A 212 1.19 17.89 -13.25
N GLU A 213 1.08 19.22 -13.25
CA GLU A 213 0.69 20.00 -14.42
C GLU A 213 1.62 19.81 -15.61
N ALA A 214 2.93 19.79 -15.36
CA ALA A 214 3.93 19.58 -16.42
C ALA A 214 3.87 18.17 -17.00
N ALA A 215 3.62 17.15 -16.16
CA ALA A 215 3.45 15.77 -16.59
C ALA A 215 2.16 15.57 -17.40
N ILE A 216 1.04 16.13 -16.95
CA ILE A 216 -0.26 16.04 -17.65
C ILE A 216 -0.16 16.64 -19.06
N ARG A 217 0.47 17.81 -19.21
CA ARG A 217 0.68 18.44 -20.53
C ARG A 217 1.50 17.59 -21.50
N ARG A 218 2.26 16.63 -20.99
CA ARG A 218 3.05 15.64 -21.75
C ARG A 218 2.36 14.27 -21.87
N GLY A 219 1.10 14.17 -21.46
CA GLY A 219 0.32 12.91 -21.50
C GLY A 219 0.75 11.89 -20.47
N MET A 220 1.33 12.33 -19.34
CA MET A 220 1.73 11.48 -18.22
C MET A 220 1.02 11.94 -16.95
N MET A 221 0.82 11.02 -16.00
CA MET A 221 0.18 11.34 -14.71
C MET A 221 1.05 10.86 -13.56
N ILE A 222 1.33 11.79 -12.64
CA ILE A 222 1.86 11.49 -11.32
C ILE A 222 0.79 11.78 -10.27
N ARG A 223 0.98 11.35 -9.04
CA ARG A 223 0.09 11.69 -7.94
C ARG A 223 0.70 12.83 -7.11
N ASP A 224 0.06 13.97 -7.10
CA ASP A 224 0.25 15.00 -6.09
C ASP A 224 -0.24 14.46 -4.74
N CYS A 225 0.63 14.47 -3.72
CA CYS A 225 0.35 13.88 -2.42
C CYS A 225 0.01 14.93 -1.34
N THR A 226 -0.23 16.16 -1.71
CA THR A 226 -0.53 17.28 -0.79
C THR A 226 -1.76 17.02 0.10
N ASP A 227 -2.71 16.23 -0.38
CA ASP A 227 -3.95 15.88 0.33
C ASP A 227 -3.82 14.71 1.31
N PHE A 228 -2.65 14.06 1.39
CA PHE A 228 -2.42 13.00 2.37
C PHE A 228 -2.03 13.59 3.73
N PRO A 229 -2.66 13.17 4.84
CA PRO A 229 -2.27 13.60 6.17
C PRO A 229 -0.77 13.38 6.45
N GLY A 230 -0.08 14.43 6.89
CA GLY A 230 1.36 14.38 7.19
C GLY A 230 2.30 14.62 6.00
N LEU A 231 1.75 14.86 4.80
CA LEU A 231 2.51 15.30 3.63
C LEU A 231 2.16 16.74 3.26
N ASP A 232 3.06 17.40 2.53
CA ASP A 232 2.92 18.79 2.08
C ASP A 232 3.03 18.90 0.53
N GLU A 233 3.03 20.12 0.02
CA GLU A 233 3.11 20.42 -1.41
C GLU A 233 4.41 19.98 -2.10
N ASN A 234 5.37 19.46 -1.35
CA ASN A 234 6.63 18.96 -1.91
C ASN A 234 6.57 17.45 -2.20
N PHE A 235 5.51 16.76 -1.79
CA PHE A 235 5.43 15.31 -1.95
C PHE A 235 4.62 14.89 -3.16
N PHE A 236 5.21 14.02 -3.97
CA PHE A 236 4.54 13.33 -5.07
C PHE A 236 4.91 11.85 -5.11
N ARG A 237 4.09 11.05 -5.76
CA ARG A 237 4.42 9.66 -6.06
C ARG A 237 4.08 9.33 -7.50
N PHE A 238 4.77 8.33 -8.05
CA PHE A 238 4.44 7.75 -9.35
C PHE A 238 4.68 6.25 -9.36
N CYS A 239 3.99 5.55 -10.27
CA CYS A 239 4.11 4.11 -10.43
C CYS A 239 5.26 3.76 -11.38
N PHE A 240 5.86 2.59 -11.16
CA PHE A 240 6.75 1.97 -12.13
C PHE A 240 5.91 1.35 -13.24
N LEU A 241 6.22 1.69 -14.47
CA LEU A 241 5.55 1.26 -15.70
C LEU A 241 6.56 0.55 -16.60
N LEU A 242 6.26 0.43 -17.91
CA LEU A 242 7.21 -0.06 -18.88
C LEU A 242 8.40 0.91 -19.03
N PRO A 243 9.61 0.43 -19.39
CA PRO A 243 10.82 1.25 -19.46
C PRO A 243 10.66 2.55 -20.26
N GLU A 244 10.04 2.48 -21.44
CA GLU A 244 9.83 3.64 -22.31
C GLU A 244 8.91 4.70 -21.66
N GLN A 245 7.91 4.27 -20.92
CA GLN A 245 7.01 5.17 -20.20
C GLN A 245 7.73 5.84 -19.02
N ASN A 246 8.54 5.07 -18.30
CA ASN A 246 9.37 5.56 -17.21
C ASN A 246 10.42 6.54 -17.71
N ASP A 247 11.05 6.30 -18.86
CA ASP A 247 12.04 7.20 -19.46
C ASP A 247 11.44 8.56 -19.84
N ARG A 248 10.22 8.56 -20.37
CA ARG A 248 9.50 9.81 -20.64
C ARG A 248 9.26 10.61 -19.37
N LEU A 249 8.86 9.95 -18.29
CA LEU A 249 8.64 10.61 -16.99
C LEU A 249 9.97 11.11 -16.41
N LEU A 250 11.03 10.29 -16.42
CA LEU A 250 12.35 10.69 -15.94
C LEU A 250 12.90 11.88 -16.69
N SER A 251 12.72 11.94 -18.02
CA SER A 251 13.11 13.10 -18.82
C SER A 251 12.38 14.38 -18.38
N CYS A 252 11.08 14.29 -18.12
CA CYS A 252 10.30 15.40 -17.60
C CYS A 252 10.79 15.85 -16.21
N LEU A 253 11.06 14.90 -15.32
CA LEU A 253 11.57 15.19 -13.97
C LEU A 253 12.98 15.80 -14.02
N THR A 254 13.86 15.32 -14.92
CA THR A 254 15.20 15.87 -15.10
C THR A 254 15.18 17.33 -15.57
N GLU A 255 14.29 17.67 -16.50
CA GLU A 255 14.12 19.05 -16.96
C GLU A 255 13.70 20.01 -15.85
N LEU A 256 12.83 19.55 -14.94
CA LEU A 256 12.24 20.39 -13.90
C LEU A 256 13.03 20.39 -12.59
N LEU A 257 13.69 19.30 -12.25
CA LEU A 257 14.35 19.06 -10.98
C LEU A 257 15.89 18.91 -11.06
N GLY A 258 16.40 18.84 -12.26
CA GLY A 258 17.84 18.85 -12.51
C GLY A 258 18.51 20.20 -12.22
#